data_b3eae28abd8455b9577d3cc150dd355d
#
_entry.id   b3eae28abd8455b9577d3cc150dd355d
#
_cell.length_a   1.000
_cell.length_b   1.000
_cell.length_c   1.000
_cell.angle_alpha   90.00
_cell.angle_beta   90.00
_cell.angle_gamma   90.00
#
_symmetry.space_group_name_H-M   'P 1'
#
loop_
_entity.id
_entity.type
_entity.pdbx_description
1 polymer ?
#
loop_
_entity_poly.entity_id
_entity_poly.type
_entity_poly.pdbx_seq_one_letter_code
_entity_poly.pdbx_strand_id
1 'polypeptide(L)'
;MIPFTDPYHLKNHCGIDSKLDLKKELSSTFIYEMIKLYGGPKLFYKKFLITSICPYGFIKNNKNLNYYDDISLTKGWKNSIVDWIKIQRDKLSDKSVCVLIGKGKNQKFFEMINKEYKFFNNFITLPHPRWILQYKMKMKKEYLDEYVTKLSNIKL
;
A
#
# COMPACT_ATOMS: atom_id res chain seq x y z
N MET A 1 11.27 -0.75 -5.63
CA MET A 1 11.08 -0.91 -4.16
C MET A 1 9.69 -1.47 -3.95
N ILE A 2 9.51 -2.49 -3.12
CA ILE A 2 8.19 -3.04 -2.76
C ILE A 2 7.64 -2.15 -1.63
N PRO A 3 6.44 -1.58 -1.77
CA PRO A 3 5.85 -0.76 -0.72
C PRO A 3 5.70 -1.53 0.59
N PHE A 4 5.94 -0.86 1.71
CA PHE A 4 5.84 -1.45 3.06
C PHE A 4 6.67 -2.71 3.29
N THR A 5 7.72 -2.93 2.48
CA THR A 5 8.61 -4.07 2.63
C THR A 5 10.05 -3.58 2.52
N ASP A 6 10.69 -3.46 3.67
CA ASP A 6 12.11 -3.12 3.76
C ASP A 6 13.00 -4.39 3.73
N PRO A 7 14.31 -4.24 3.53
CA PRO A 7 15.24 -5.36 3.46
C PRO A 7 15.25 -6.25 4.72
N TYR A 8 15.03 -5.66 5.90
CA TYR A 8 14.97 -6.40 7.15
C TYR A 8 13.79 -7.38 7.18
N HIS A 9 12.58 -6.88 6.84
CA HIS A 9 11.38 -7.71 6.83
C HIS A 9 11.38 -8.73 5.70
N LEU A 10 11.93 -8.36 4.53
CA LEU A 10 12.08 -9.25 3.40
C LEU A 10 12.95 -10.48 3.77
N LYS A 11 14.08 -10.25 4.45
CA LYS A 11 14.96 -11.32 4.91
C LYS A 11 14.33 -12.14 6.03
N ASN A 12 13.89 -11.49 7.12
CA ASN A 12 13.52 -12.18 8.36
C ASN A 12 12.12 -12.81 8.33
N HIS A 13 11.24 -12.35 7.45
CA HIS A 13 9.86 -12.85 7.36
C HIS A 13 9.55 -13.60 6.06
N CYS A 14 10.27 -13.28 4.98
CA CYS A 14 10.05 -13.91 3.68
C CYS A 14 11.20 -14.81 3.24
N GLY A 15 12.32 -14.83 3.95
CA GLY A 15 13.51 -15.64 3.61
C GLY A 15 14.22 -15.17 2.35
N ILE A 16 14.02 -13.92 1.92
CA ILE A 16 14.59 -13.35 0.70
C ILE A 16 15.69 -12.37 1.07
N ASP A 17 16.94 -12.70 0.71
CA ASP A 17 18.06 -11.79 0.86
C ASP A 17 18.03 -10.68 -0.19
N SER A 18 18.39 -9.47 0.23
CA SER A 18 18.60 -8.34 -0.65
C SER A 18 20.01 -7.78 -0.46
N LYS A 19 20.56 -7.15 -1.51
CA LYS A 19 21.87 -6.48 -1.44
C LYS A 19 21.81 -5.12 -0.73
N LEU A 20 20.64 -4.72 -0.21
CA LEU A 20 20.43 -3.45 0.46
C LEU A 20 20.67 -3.59 1.96
N ASP A 21 21.06 -2.47 2.60
CA ASP A 21 21.22 -2.43 4.06
C ASP A 21 19.95 -2.86 4.80
N LEU A 22 20.11 -3.66 5.85
CA LEU A 22 19.01 -4.18 6.68
C LEU A 22 18.37 -3.08 7.56
N LYS A 23 17.92 -2.02 6.91
CA LYS A 23 17.27 -0.88 7.56
C LYS A 23 15.77 -1.16 7.76
N LYS A 24 15.29 -0.96 8.97
CA LYS A 24 13.87 -1.09 9.28
C LYS A 24 13.14 0.21 9.02
N GLU A 25 11.97 0.11 8.40
CA GLU A 25 11.02 1.22 8.26
C GLU A 25 9.81 1.02 9.17
N LEU A 26 9.38 2.11 9.82
CA LEU A 26 8.25 2.05 10.75
C LEU A 26 6.96 1.55 10.08
N SER A 27 6.68 2.00 8.86
CA SER A 27 5.49 1.56 8.13
C SER A 27 5.56 0.09 7.76
N SER A 28 6.74 -0.42 7.38
CA SER A 28 6.97 -1.83 7.13
C SER A 28 6.77 -2.65 8.40
N THR A 29 7.30 -2.20 9.53
CA THR A 29 7.13 -2.87 10.82
C THR A 29 5.65 -3.05 11.17
N PHE A 30 4.82 -2.01 11.03
CA PHE A 30 3.38 -2.09 11.26
C PHE A 30 2.71 -3.12 10.32
N ILE A 31 3.03 -3.07 9.04
CA ILE A 31 2.44 -4.00 8.05
C ILE A 31 2.86 -5.44 8.33
N TYR A 32 4.12 -5.69 8.70
CA TYR A 32 4.55 -7.06 9.01
C TYR A 32 4.04 -7.57 10.37
N GLU A 33 3.76 -6.70 11.33
CA GLU A 33 2.99 -7.07 12.54
C GLU A 33 1.57 -7.49 12.16
N MET A 34 0.89 -6.72 11.29
CA MET A 34 -0.42 -7.07 10.77
C MET A 34 -0.39 -8.40 9.99
N ILE A 35 0.59 -8.60 9.10
CA ILE A 35 0.77 -9.84 8.34
C ILE A 35 0.95 -11.04 9.30
N LYS A 36 1.72 -10.87 10.37
CA LYS A 36 1.89 -11.90 11.40
C LYS A 36 0.56 -12.26 12.06
N LEU A 37 -0.23 -11.26 12.44
CA LEU A 37 -1.57 -11.45 13.05
C LEU A 37 -2.56 -12.07 12.07
N TYR A 38 -2.43 -11.80 10.77
CA TYR A 38 -3.25 -12.40 9.71
C TYR A 38 -2.97 -13.90 9.48
N GLY A 39 -1.88 -14.43 10.00
CA GLY A 39 -1.46 -15.83 9.85
C GLY A 39 -0.12 -16.02 9.16
N GLY A 40 0.64 -14.94 9.02
CA GLY A 40 2.00 -14.93 8.48
C GLY A 40 2.11 -14.68 6.98
N PRO A 41 3.34 -14.42 6.49
CA PRO A 41 3.59 -14.02 5.10
C PRO A 41 3.09 -15.03 4.07
N LYS A 42 3.28 -16.33 4.33
CA LYS A 42 2.84 -17.39 3.40
C LYS A 42 1.33 -17.34 3.13
N LEU A 43 0.52 -17.19 4.19
CA LEU A 43 -0.93 -17.10 4.06
C LEU A 43 -1.35 -15.76 3.44
N PHE A 44 -0.74 -14.66 3.89
CA PHE A 44 -1.05 -13.33 3.41
C PHE A 44 -0.77 -13.17 1.91
N TYR A 45 0.45 -13.47 1.45
CA TYR A 45 0.83 -13.30 0.05
C TYR A 45 0.23 -14.32 -0.92
N LYS A 46 -0.40 -15.38 -0.40
CA LYS A 46 -1.25 -16.24 -1.22
C LYS A 46 -2.52 -15.54 -1.70
N LYS A 47 -3.00 -14.53 -0.95
CA LYS A 47 -4.26 -13.82 -1.20
C LYS A 47 -4.06 -12.37 -1.63
N PHE A 48 -3.01 -11.72 -1.19
CA PHE A 48 -2.81 -10.28 -1.37
C PHE A 48 -1.51 -9.97 -2.09
N LEU A 49 -1.58 -9.00 -2.98
CA LEU A 49 -0.43 -8.34 -3.58
C LEU A 49 -0.31 -6.93 -2.98
N ILE A 50 0.82 -6.61 -2.36
CA ILE A 50 1.13 -5.24 -1.95
C ILE A 50 1.84 -4.53 -3.10
N THR A 51 1.27 -3.42 -3.53
CA THR A 51 1.81 -2.61 -4.62
C THR A 51 1.57 -1.12 -4.38
N SER A 52 2.03 -0.26 -5.28
CA SER A 52 1.83 1.18 -5.24
C SER A 52 0.92 1.66 -6.36
N ILE A 53 0.16 2.73 -6.10
CA ILE A 53 -0.58 3.44 -7.14
C ILE A 53 0.40 4.11 -8.13
N CYS A 54 1.48 4.70 -7.60
CA CYS A 54 2.55 5.29 -8.40
C CYS A 54 3.87 4.58 -8.08
N PRO A 55 4.56 3.99 -9.08
CA PRO A 55 5.82 3.27 -8.85
C PRO A 55 7.02 4.20 -8.67
N TYR A 56 6.84 5.51 -8.84
CA TYR A 56 7.91 6.50 -8.80
C TYR A 56 7.93 7.29 -7.50
N GLY A 57 9.14 7.60 -7.03
CA GLY A 57 9.38 8.59 -5.99
C GLY A 57 9.78 9.93 -6.60
N PHE A 58 9.32 11.03 -6.00
CA PHE A 58 9.62 12.39 -6.45
C PHE A 58 10.37 13.14 -5.37
N ILE A 59 11.34 13.95 -5.77
CA ILE A 59 12.15 14.77 -4.88
C ILE A 59 12.12 16.22 -5.38
N LYS A 60 11.86 17.16 -4.48
CA LYS A 60 11.97 18.60 -4.73
C LYS A 60 12.65 19.24 -3.53
N ASN A 61 13.71 20.01 -3.76
CA ASN A 61 14.49 20.67 -2.71
C ASN A 61 14.91 19.68 -1.59
N ASN A 62 15.45 18.51 -1.98
CA ASN A 62 15.88 17.44 -1.08
C ASN A 62 14.76 16.86 -0.18
N LYS A 63 13.49 17.11 -0.48
CA LYS A 63 12.34 16.56 0.23
C LYS A 63 11.56 15.61 -0.67
N ASN A 64 11.14 14.49 -0.10
CA ASN A 64 10.25 13.57 -0.78
C ASN A 64 8.88 14.21 -0.99
N LEU A 65 8.37 14.10 -2.22
CA LEU A 65 7.02 14.48 -2.60
C LEU A 65 6.22 13.25 -2.98
N ASN A 66 4.93 13.30 -2.70
CA ASN A 66 4.01 12.35 -3.30
C ASN A 66 3.44 12.94 -4.59
N TYR A 67 3.07 12.08 -5.54
CA TYR A 67 2.49 12.49 -6.81
C TYR A 67 1.23 13.37 -6.68
N TYR A 68 0.56 13.35 -5.53
CA TYR A 68 -0.65 14.12 -5.23
C TYR A 68 -0.38 15.42 -4.44
N ASP A 69 0.87 15.77 -4.16
CA ASP A 69 1.20 16.97 -3.38
C ASP A 69 1.29 18.22 -4.25
N ASP A 70 1.51 18.05 -5.56
CA ASP A 70 1.63 19.14 -6.53
C ASP A 70 0.69 18.86 -7.73
N ILE A 71 -0.09 19.87 -8.14
CA ILE A 71 -1.10 19.72 -9.20
C ILE A 71 -0.44 19.45 -10.56
N SER A 72 0.69 20.10 -10.86
CA SER A 72 1.40 19.88 -12.12
C SER A 72 1.96 18.46 -12.18
N LEU A 73 2.49 17.97 -11.07
CA LEU A 73 2.99 16.61 -10.91
C LEU A 73 1.84 15.60 -11.09
N THR A 74 0.71 15.83 -10.41
CA THR A 74 -0.49 14.99 -10.52
C THR A 74 -0.97 14.89 -11.96
N LYS A 75 -1.07 16.03 -12.69
CA LYS A 75 -1.51 16.08 -14.09
C LYS A 75 -0.49 15.41 -15.01
N GLY A 76 0.78 15.71 -14.84
CA GLY A 76 1.84 15.19 -15.72
C GLY A 76 2.01 13.66 -15.61
N TRP A 77 1.75 13.08 -14.45
CA TRP A 77 1.92 11.64 -14.22
C TRP A 77 0.62 10.83 -14.26
N LYS A 78 -0.54 11.46 -14.43
CA LYS A 78 -1.84 10.77 -14.42
C LYS A 78 -1.86 9.58 -15.39
N ASN A 79 -1.49 9.77 -16.65
CA ASN A 79 -1.53 8.72 -17.66
C ASN A 79 -0.59 7.55 -17.32
N SER A 80 0.65 7.85 -16.92
CA SER A 80 1.61 6.82 -16.52
C SER A 80 1.14 6.04 -15.28
N ILE A 81 0.47 6.70 -14.35
CA ILE A 81 -0.13 6.04 -13.17
C ILE A 81 -1.30 5.13 -13.60
N VAL A 82 -2.14 5.62 -14.50
CA VAL A 82 -3.26 4.84 -15.05
C VAL A 82 -2.75 3.58 -15.76
N ASP A 83 -1.74 3.72 -16.62
CA ASP A 83 -1.15 2.57 -17.32
C ASP A 83 -0.49 1.58 -16.36
N TRP A 84 0.17 2.07 -15.32
CA TRP A 84 0.71 1.21 -14.27
C TRP A 84 -0.37 0.42 -13.53
N ILE A 85 -1.51 1.06 -13.23
CA ILE A 85 -2.64 0.36 -12.59
C ILE A 85 -3.26 -0.66 -13.54
N LYS A 86 -3.40 -0.36 -14.85
CA LYS A 86 -3.86 -1.32 -15.86
C LYS A 86 -2.99 -2.57 -15.89
N ILE A 87 -1.67 -2.40 -16.02
CA ILE A 87 -0.70 -3.51 -16.04
C ILE A 87 -0.84 -4.40 -14.81
N GLN A 88 -1.09 -3.82 -13.64
CA GLN A 88 -1.30 -4.59 -12.42
C GLN A 88 -2.66 -5.28 -12.44
N ARG A 89 -3.71 -4.55 -12.83
CA ARG A 89 -5.08 -5.06 -12.87
C ARG A 89 -5.23 -6.26 -13.82
N ASP A 90 -4.57 -6.22 -14.98
CA ASP A 90 -4.59 -7.30 -15.97
C ASP A 90 -3.95 -8.60 -15.47
N LYS A 91 -3.14 -8.53 -14.40
CA LYS A 91 -2.53 -9.69 -13.74
C LYS A 91 -3.34 -10.23 -12.56
N LEU A 92 -4.43 -9.56 -12.21
CA LEU A 92 -5.28 -9.92 -11.08
C LEU A 92 -6.57 -10.59 -11.56
N SER A 93 -7.18 -11.38 -10.67
CA SER A 93 -8.51 -11.93 -10.91
C SER A 93 -9.56 -10.81 -11.04
N ASP A 94 -10.59 -11.03 -11.84
CA ASP A 94 -11.73 -10.11 -11.99
C ASP A 94 -12.49 -9.87 -10.67
N LYS A 95 -12.40 -10.81 -9.74
CA LYS A 95 -12.97 -10.70 -8.39
C LYS A 95 -12.07 -9.97 -7.41
N SER A 96 -10.90 -9.48 -7.83
CA SER A 96 -9.96 -8.81 -6.93
C SER A 96 -10.54 -7.54 -6.34
N VAL A 97 -10.35 -7.37 -5.03
CA VAL A 97 -10.75 -6.20 -4.26
C VAL A 97 -9.53 -5.33 -4.00
N CYS A 98 -9.65 -4.04 -4.28
CA CYS A 98 -8.61 -3.08 -3.93
C CYS A 98 -8.69 -2.71 -2.45
N VAL A 99 -7.57 -2.79 -1.75
CA VAL A 99 -7.42 -2.24 -0.40
C VAL A 99 -6.47 -1.06 -0.47
N LEU A 100 -7.02 0.13 -0.38
CA LEU A 100 -6.28 1.38 -0.44
C LEU A 100 -5.72 1.73 0.94
N ILE A 101 -4.40 1.78 1.08
CA ILE A 101 -3.73 2.20 2.30
C ILE A 101 -3.39 3.68 2.22
N GLY A 102 -4.10 4.50 2.99
CA GLY A 102 -3.97 5.95 3.04
C GLY A 102 -5.25 6.69 2.66
N LYS A 103 -5.74 7.47 3.61
CA LYS A 103 -6.89 8.38 3.44
C LYS A 103 -6.43 9.74 2.91
N GLY A 104 -7.38 10.64 2.65
CA GLY A 104 -7.11 12.02 2.25
C GLY A 104 -6.78 12.18 0.77
N LYS A 105 -5.67 12.85 0.43
CA LYS A 105 -5.32 13.18 -0.96
C LYS A 105 -5.11 11.93 -1.82
N ASN A 106 -4.45 10.91 -1.29
CA ASN A 106 -4.24 9.64 -1.98
C ASN A 106 -5.56 8.96 -2.36
N GLN A 107 -6.48 8.88 -1.39
CA GLN A 107 -7.81 8.32 -1.60
C GLN A 107 -8.59 9.11 -2.66
N LYS A 108 -8.64 10.44 -2.54
CA LYS A 108 -9.36 11.29 -3.50
C LYS A 108 -8.83 11.11 -4.93
N PHE A 109 -7.52 11.02 -5.09
CA PHE A 109 -6.93 10.77 -6.40
C PHE A 109 -7.33 9.38 -6.92
N PHE A 110 -7.24 8.35 -6.10
CA PHE A 110 -7.64 6.99 -6.50
C PHE A 110 -9.14 6.93 -6.87
N GLU A 111 -10.01 7.54 -6.07
CA GLU A 111 -11.45 7.62 -6.36
C GLU A 111 -11.73 8.28 -7.71
N MET A 112 -11.02 9.38 -8.02
CA MET A 112 -11.15 10.08 -9.29
C MET A 112 -10.80 9.17 -10.47
N ILE A 113 -9.64 8.51 -10.44
CA ILE A 113 -9.24 7.63 -11.53
C ILE A 113 -10.07 6.35 -11.58
N ASN A 114 -10.46 5.78 -10.45
CA ASN A 114 -11.29 4.59 -10.44
C ASN A 114 -12.73 4.87 -10.97
N LYS A 115 -13.26 6.07 -10.73
CA LYS A 115 -14.53 6.51 -11.32
C LYS A 115 -14.45 6.60 -12.85
N GLU A 116 -13.32 7.09 -13.38
CA GLU A 116 -13.09 7.26 -14.81
C GLU A 116 -12.79 5.92 -15.51
N TYR A 117 -11.92 5.10 -14.94
CA TYR A 117 -11.41 3.88 -15.59
C TYR A 117 -12.04 2.58 -15.09
N LYS A 118 -12.79 2.60 -14.00
CA LYS A 118 -13.51 1.43 -13.42
C LYS A 118 -12.62 0.20 -13.17
N PHE A 119 -11.41 0.41 -12.65
CA PHE A 119 -10.47 -0.68 -12.35
C PHE A 119 -10.99 -1.67 -11.33
N PHE A 120 -11.72 -1.19 -10.31
CA PHE A 120 -12.30 -1.99 -9.26
C PHE A 120 -13.75 -1.55 -9.00
N ASN A 121 -14.66 -2.51 -8.89
CA ASN A 121 -16.06 -2.22 -8.57
C ASN A 121 -16.21 -1.64 -7.16
N ASN A 122 -15.45 -2.21 -6.22
CA ASN A 122 -15.42 -1.77 -4.83
C ASN A 122 -13.97 -1.70 -4.34
N PHE A 123 -13.71 -0.83 -3.38
CA PHE A 123 -12.45 -0.79 -2.66
C PHE A 123 -12.66 -0.47 -1.18
N ILE A 124 -11.72 -0.93 -0.37
CA ILE A 124 -11.68 -0.69 1.08
C ILE A 124 -10.56 0.31 1.35
N THR A 125 -10.81 1.29 2.23
CA THR A 125 -9.76 2.23 2.63
C THR A 125 -9.34 1.99 4.08
N LEU A 126 -8.03 1.88 4.29
CA LEU A 126 -7.39 1.75 5.59
C LEU A 126 -6.51 2.98 5.87
N PRO A 127 -6.38 3.41 7.13
CA PRO A 127 -5.46 4.49 7.49
C PRO A 127 -4.01 4.13 7.14
N HIS A 128 -3.18 5.11 6.79
CA HIS A 128 -1.78 4.85 6.48
C HIS A 128 -0.99 4.48 7.75
N PRO A 129 -0.12 3.45 7.75
CA PRO A 129 0.66 3.04 8.92
C PRO A 129 1.46 4.19 9.56
N ARG A 130 2.10 5.02 8.75
CA ARG A 130 2.86 6.18 9.26
C ARG A 130 1.99 7.14 10.06
N TRP A 131 0.76 7.40 9.60
CA TRP A 131 -0.18 8.26 10.33
C TRP A 131 -0.59 7.63 11.66
N ILE A 132 -0.85 6.31 11.69
CA ILE A 132 -1.17 5.59 12.93
C ILE A 132 -0.02 5.72 13.92
N LEU A 133 1.20 5.42 13.48
CA LEU A 133 2.40 5.43 14.34
C LEU A 133 2.77 6.83 14.82
N GLN A 134 2.47 7.88 14.04
CA GLN A 134 2.78 9.26 14.39
C GLN A 134 1.72 9.91 15.30
N TYR A 135 0.44 9.63 15.08
CA TYR A 135 -0.65 10.36 15.74
C TYR A 135 -1.57 9.48 16.60
N LYS A 136 -1.51 8.16 16.43
CA LYS A 136 -2.41 7.19 17.07
C LYS A 136 -1.68 6.00 17.69
N MET A 137 -0.44 6.19 18.11
CA MET A 137 0.40 5.11 18.64
C MET A 137 -0.27 4.35 19.80
N LYS A 138 -0.98 5.04 20.69
CA LYS A 138 -1.70 4.42 21.83
C LYS A 138 -2.79 3.46 21.38
N MET A 139 -3.35 3.67 20.18
CA MET A 139 -4.40 2.84 19.57
C MET A 139 -3.84 1.87 18.51
N LYS A 140 -2.53 1.68 18.46
CA LYS A 140 -1.90 0.83 17.44
C LYS A 140 -2.51 -0.56 17.35
N LYS A 141 -2.82 -1.18 18.50
CA LYS A 141 -3.43 -2.51 18.56
C LYS A 141 -4.81 -2.52 17.91
N GLU A 142 -5.66 -1.56 18.21
CA GLU A 142 -7.01 -1.43 17.62
C GLU A 142 -6.94 -1.30 16.09
N TYR A 143 -5.96 -0.53 15.58
CA TYR A 143 -5.76 -0.42 14.13
C TYR A 143 -5.22 -1.70 13.50
N LEU A 144 -4.37 -2.45 14.18
CA LEU A 144 -3.93 -3.77 13.72
C LEU A 144 -5.11 -4.74 13.62
N ASP A 145 -5.97 -4.76 14.63
CA ASP A 145 -7.19 -5.58 14.67
C ASP A 145 -8.19 -5.15 13.56
N GLU A 146 -8.35 -3.83 13.33
CA GLU A 146 -9.16 -3.30 12.22
C GLU A 146 -8.65 -3.80 10.86
N TYR A 147 -7.32 -3.74 10.63
CA TYR A 147 -6.70 -4.22 9.41
C TYR A 147 -6.97 -5.71 9.21
N VAL A 148 -6.66 -6.54 10.20
CA VAL A 148 -6.86 -7.99 10.12
C VAL A 148 -8.31 -8.34 9.88
N THR A 149 -9.24 -7.71 10.60
CA THR A 149 -10.69 -7.95 10.45
C THR A 149 -11.17 -7.60 9.05
N LYS A 150 -10.82 -6.42 8.54
CA LYS A 150 -11.24 -6.00 7.19
C LYS A 150 -10.68 -6.89 6.10
N LEU A 151 -9.41 -7.29 6.22
CA LEU A 151 -8.76 -8.17 5.25
C LEU A 151 -9.34 -9.60 5.30
N SER A 152 -9.63 -10.11 6.49
CA SER A 152 -10.22 -11.45 6.65
C SER A 152 -11.65 -11.55 6.09
N ASN A 153 -12.38 -10.44 6.07
CA ASN A 153 -13.75 -10.38 5.53
C ASN A 153 -13.80 -10.26 3.99
N ILE A 154 -12.67 -10.11 3.31
CA ILE A 154 -12.62 -10.13 1.85
C ILE A 154 -12.84 -11.56 1.38
N LYS A 155 -13.99 -11.78 0.74
CA LYS A 155 -14.30 -13.04 0.05
C LYS A 155 -13.65 -12.98 -1.33
N LEU A 156 -12.70 -13.88 -1.58
CA LEU A 156 -11.97 -14.05 -2.85
C LEU A 156 -12.59 -15.22 -3.60
#